data_f74080fd4aef3b9e8d4991977b580d22
#
_entry.id   f74080fd4aef3b9e8d4991977b580d22
#
_cell.length_a   1.000
_cell.length_b   1.000
_cell.length_c   1.000
_cell.angle_alpha   90.00
_cell.angle_beta   90.00
_cell.angle_gamma   90.00
#
_symmetry.space_group_name_H-M   'P 1'
#
loop_
_entity.id
_entity.type
_entity.pdbx_description
1 polymer ?
#
loop_
_entity_poly.entity_id
_entity_poly.type
_entity_poly.pdbx_seq_one_letter_code
_entity_poly.pdbx_strand_id
1 'polypeptide(L)'
;MKFCGNPFNTLHVHPASYITCCPSWFTDSSEIVVEGKYENLWKVWNHERFQKLREAWLNQDDSFCKHCVLPLLEKSAAPIIGSIDPPIENYMTPVMTRGPSVIVFANDMTCNLHCWSCRSKPIIEKRQEEIFKHTKNVLDTFHDSIKFI
;
A
#
# COMPACT_ATOMS: atom_id res chain seq x y z
N MET A 1 -0.88 -15.11 17.34
CA MET A 1 -0.49 -13.89 16.59
C MET A 1 -1.74 -13.36 15.90
N LYS A 2 -1.95 -12.05 15.84
CA LYS A 2 -3.08 -11.48 15.11
C LYS A 2 -2.68 -11.28 13.65
N PHE A 3 -3.56 -11.64 12.74
CA PHE A 3 -3.33 -11.54 11.30
C PHE A 3 -3.49 -10.09 10.82
N CYS A 4 -2.56 -9.58 10.02
CA CYS A 4 -2.67 -8.29 9.35
C CYS A 4 -3.05 -8.48 7.88
N GLY A 5 -4.23 -7.99 7.50
CA GLY A 5 -4.71 -8.10 6.12
C GLY A 5 -4.05 -7.14 5.12
N ASN A 6 -3.35 -6.10 5.57
CA ASN A 6 -2.79 -5.07 4.68
C ASN A 6 -1.90 -5.61 3.55
N PRO A 7 -0.96 -6.54 3.78
CA PRO A 7 -0.14 -7.08 2.70
C PRO A 7 -0.92 -7.77 1.58
N PHE A 8 -2.14 -8.17 1.86
CA PHE A 8 -3.01 -8.91 0.96
C PHE A 8 -4.15 -8.08 0.35
N ASN A 9 -4.41 -6.89 0.92
CA ASN A 9 -5.58 -6.10 0.56
C ASN A 9 -5.27 -4.68 0.11
N THR A 10 -4.13 -4.11 0.52
CA THR A 10 -3.87 -2.69 0.34
C THR A 10 -2.69 -2.45 -0.59
N LEU A 11 -2.87 -1.56 -1.56
CA LEU A 11 -1.81 -1.05 -2.43
C LEU A 11 -1.73 0.47 -2.30
N HIS A 12 -0.58 0.97 -1.87
CA HIS A 12 -0.26 2.39 -1.92
C HIS A 12 0.48 2.70 -3.22
N VAL A 13 0.01 3.70 -3.93
CA VAL A 13 0.54 4.16 -5.22
C VAL A 13 1.20 5.51 -5.02
N HIS A 14 2.51 5.57 -5.20
CA HIS A 14 3.34 6.76 -5.14
C HIS A 14 3.83 7.18 -6.53
N PRO A 15 4.44 8.35 -6.72
CA PRO A 15 4.86 8.85 -8.05
C PRO A 15 5.80 7.91 -8.81
N ALA A 16 6.64 7.15 -8.10
CA ALA A 16 7.64 6.25 -8.67
C ALA A 16 7.81 4.94 -7.89
N SER A 17 6.85 4.59 -7.04
CA SER A 17 6.93 3.37 -6.22
C SER A 17 5.56 2.88 -5.77
N TYR A 18 5.54 1.65 -5.28
CA TYR A 18 4.36 0.99 -4.74
C TYR A 18 4.70 0.33 -3.42
N ILE A 19 3.76 0.32 -2.50
CA ILE A 19 3.90 -0.29 -1.18
C ILE A 19 2.62 -1.07 -0.87
N THR A 20 2.76 -2.24 -0.29
CA THR A 20 1.60 -3.10 0.07
C THR A 20 1.36 -3.18 1.58
N CYS A 21 1.86 -2.26 2.37
CA CYS A 21 1.72 -2.30 3.82
C CYS A 21 1.48 -0.91 4.37
N CYS A 22 1.81 -0.69 5.62
CA CYS A 22 1.78 0.62 6.22
C CYS A 22 2.67 1.61 5.46
N PRO A 23 2.36 2.92 5.49
CA PRO A 23 3.18 3.94 4.86
C PRO A 23 4.67 3.83 5.25
N SER A 24 5.56 4.13 4.31
CA SER A 24 7.01 3.94 4.43
C SER A 24 7.67 4.68 5.60
N TRP A 25 7.01 5.67 6.16
CA TRP A 25 7.50 6.41 7.34
C TRP A 25 7.36 5.63 8.66
N PHE A 26 6.64 4.51 8.67
CA PHE A 26 6.53 3.59 9.82
C PHE A 26 7.43 2.37 9.70
N THR A 27 8.00 2.14 8.54
CA THR A 27 8.80 0.94 8.27
C THR A 27 10.16 1.35 7.74
N ASP A 28 11.21 0.68 8.17
CA ASP A 28 12.54 0.76 7.55
C ASP A 28 12.49 -0.08 6.25
N SER A 29 11.86 0.50 5.23
CA SER A 29 10.99 -0.21 4.30
C SER A 29 11.56 -0.41 2.91
N SER A 30 12.89 -0.32 2.73
CA SER A 30 13.50 -0.61 1.43
C SER A 30 13.13 -2.01 0.91
N GLU A 31 12.82 -2.95 1.82
CA GLU A 31 12.48 -4.34 1.48
C GLU A 31 11.05 -4.53 0.97
N ILE A 32 10.12 -3.62 1.32
CA ILE A 32 8.70 -3.72 0.92
C ILE A 32 8.28 -2.67 -0.11
N VAL A 33 9.21 -1.87 -0.61
CA VAL A 33 8.97 -0.88 -1.65
C VAL A 33 9.32 -1.47 -3.00
N VAL A 34 8.39 -1.40 -3.94
CA VAL A 34 8.61 -1.73 -5.35
C VAL A 34 8.79 -0.42 -6.11
N GLU A 35 10.00 -0.15 -6.53
CA GLU A 35 10.33 1.08 -7.27
C GLU A 35 10.13 0.91 -8.77
N GLY A 36 9.80 1.99 -9.45
CA GLY A 36 9.67 2.06 -10.89
C GLY A 36 8.26 2.33 -11.38
N LYS A 37 8.16 2.49 -12.70
CA LYS A 37 6.87 2.60 -13.41
C LYS A 37 6.62 1.29 -14.15
N TYR A 38 5.47 0.70 -13.92
CA TYR A 38 5.10 -0.58 -14.50
C TYR A 38 3.88 -0.44 -15.40
N GLU A 39 3.94 -0.99 -16.59
CA GLU A 39 2.77 -1.11 -17.48
C GLU A 39 1.82 -2.20 -16.97
N ASN A 40 2.38 -3.29 -16.48
CA ASN A 40 1.61 -4.40 -15.93
C ASN A 40 1.59 -4.34 -14.39
N LEU A 41 0.49 -3.84 -13.85
CA LEU A 41 0.32 -3.66 -12.41
C LEU A 41 0.11 -4.98 -11.65
N TRP A 42 -0.28 -6.05 -12.31
CA TRP A 42 -0.30 -7.39 -11.71
C TRP A 42 1.11 -7.89 -11.38
N LYS A 43 2.14 -7.50 -12.17
CA LYS A 43 3.54 -7.77 -11.82
C LYS A 43 4.00 -6.99 -10.60
N VAL A 44 3.47 -5.78 -10.40
CA VAL A 44 3.70 -5.02 -9.17
C VAL A 44 3.04 -5.71 -7.99
N TRP A 45 1.74 -6.01 -8.11
CA TRP A 45 0.97 -6.63 -7.04
C TRP A 45 1.51 -8.00 -6.62
N ASN A 46 2.12 -8.72 -7.55
CA ASN A 46 2.81 -9.99 -7.32
C ASN A 46 4.33 -9.88 -7.39
N HIS A 47 4.90 -8.69 -7.14
CA HIS A 47 6.34 -8.54 -7.07
C HIS A 47 6.93 -9.39 -5.93
N GLU A 48 8.16 -9.91 -6.13
CA GLU A 48 8.81 -10.80 -5.17
C GLU A 48 8.91 -10.23 -3.75
N ARG A 49 9.10 -8.91 -3.61
CA ARG A 49 9.14 -8.23 -2.31
C ARG A 49 7.80 -8.34 -1.58
N PHE A 50 6.69 -8.18 -2.30
CA PHE A 50 5.36 -8.34 -1.73
C PHE A 50 5.03 -9.79 -1.41
N GLN A 51 5.51 -10.72 -2.24
CA GLN A 51 5.36 -12.15 -1.97
C GLN A 51 6.13 -12.55 -0.71
N LYS A 52 7.38 -12.11 -0.54
CA LYS A 52 8.19 -12.38 0.67
C LYS A 52 7.51 -11.87 1.94
N LEU A 53 6.95 -10.65 1.90
CA LEU A 53 6.19 -10.10 3.02
C LEU A 53 4.96 -10.95 3.36
N ARG A 54 4.19 -11.36 2.35
CA ARG A 54 3.01 -12.23 2.54
C ARG A 54 3.40 -13.61 3.06
N GLU A 55 4.47 -14.17 2.52
CA GLU A 55 5.01 -15.47 2.96
C GLU A 55 5.45 -15.42 4.43
N ALA A 56 6.15 -14.37 4.84
CA ALA A 56 6.50 -14.16 6.24
C ALA A 56 5.25 -14.16 7.13
N TRP A 57 4.21 -13.40 6.74
CA TRP A 57 2.94 -13.37 7.47
C TRP A 57 2.24 -14.72 7.54
N LEU A 58 2.21 -15.49 6.44
CA LEU A 58 1.64 -16.84 6.42
C LEU A 58 2.41 -17.79 7.34
N ASN A 59 3.71 -17.59 7.48
CA ASN A 59 4.58 -18.33 8.40
C ASN A 59 4.62 -17.76 9.83
N GLN A 60 3.75 -16.77 10.14
CA GLN A 60 3.68 -16.11 11.44
C GLN A 60 4.99 -15.38 11.82
N ASP A 61 5.75 -14.94 10.82
CA ASP A 61 6.96 -14.14 10.96
C ASP A 61 6.60 -12.65 10.81
N ASP A 62 6.79 -11.87 11.87
CA ASP A 62 6.55 -10.42 11.91
C ASP A 62 7.82 -9.58 11.74
N SER A 63 8.90 -10.18 11.27
CA SER A 63 10.20 -9.53 11.10
C SER A 63 10.16 -8.24 10.27
N PHE A 64 9.25 -8.17 9.29
CA PHE A 64 8.99 -6.95 8.49
C PHE A 64 8.25 -5.85 9.25
N CYS A 65 7.66 -6.15 10.41
CA CYS A 65 6.76 -5.25 11.13
C CYS A 65 7.38 -4.62 12.38
N LYS A 66 8.69 -4.64 12.53
CA LYS A 66 9.41 -4.14 13.72
C LYS A 66 9.03 -2.72 14.12
N HIS A 67 8.70 -1.86 13.17
CA HIS A 67 8.32 -0.47 13.39
C HIS A 67 6.82 -0.22 13.16
N CYS A 68 6.04 -1.26 12.97
CA CYS A 68 4.60 -1.14 12.77
C CYS A 68 3.91 -0.67 14.05
N VAL A 69 3.03 0.32 13.91
CA VAL A 69 2.23 0.84 15.03
C VAL A 69 1.00 -0.02 15.34
N LEU A 70 0.70 -1.02 14.50
CA LEU A 70 -0.48 -1.87 14.66
C LEU A 70 -0.58 -2.49 16.06
N PRO A 71 0.48 -3.05 16.64
CA PRO A 71 0.45 -3.57 18.00
C PRO A 71 0.13 -2.51 19.07
N LEU A 72 0.42 -1.23 18.79
CA LEU A 72 0.10 -0.12 19.68
C LEU A 72 -1.34 0.33 19.52
N LEU A 73 -1.89 0.27 18.31
CA LEU A 73 -3.27 0.66 18.02
C LEU A 73 -4.28 -0.39 18.49
N GLU A 74 -3.87 -1.64 18.68
CA GLU A 74 -4.73 -2.69 19.26
C GLU A 74 -5.18 -2.41 20.70
N LYS A 75 -4.50 -1.52 21.39
CA LYS A 75 -4.90 -1.03 22.72
C LYS A 75 -5.94 0.09 22.66
N SER A 76 -6.12 0.71 21.52
CA SER A 76 -7.17 1.68 21.25
C SER A 76 -8.30 0.99 20.47
N ALA A 77 -9.55 1.17 20.90
CA ALA A 77 -10.74 0.59 20.27
C ALA A 77 -11.07 1.20 18.89
N ALA A 78 -10.11 1.87 18.24
CA ALA A 78 -10.30 2.43 16.90
C ALA A 78 -10.27 1.32 15.84
N PRO A 79 -11.22 1.29 14.89
CA PRO A 79 -11.17 0.35 13.78
C PRO A 79 -9.91 0.64 12.96
N ILE A 80 -9.05 -0.35 12.81
CA ILE A 80 -7.84 -0.26 12.00
C ILE A 80 -8.28 -0.25 10.53
N ILE A 81 -7.98 0.85 9.84
CA ILE A 81 -8.17 0.93 8.39
C ILE A 81 -7.29 -0.17 7.77
N GLY A 82 -7.90 -1.18 7.17
CA GLY A 82 -7.21 -2.35 6.62
C GLY A 82 -7.65 -3.69 7.20
N SER A 83 -8.40 -3.72 8.30
CA SER A 83 -9.05 -4.93 8.84
C SER A 83 -10.38 -5.26 8.16
N ILE A 84 -10.54 -4.87 6.88
CA ILE A 84 -11.72 -5.26 6.12
C ILE A 84 -11.45 -6.66 5.59
N ASP A 85 -11.85 -7.59 6.40
CA ASP A 85 -11.64 -9.00 6.20
C ASP A 85 -12.48 -9.62 5.08
N PRO A 86 -11.86 -10.33 4.18
CA PRO A 86 -12.29 -11.68 3.91
C PRO A 86 -11.66 -12.64 4.92
N PRO A 87 -12.29 -13.79 5.21
CA PRO A 87 -11.74 -14.78 6.13
C PRO A 87 -10.34 -15.22 5.72
N ILE A 88 -9.49 -15.52 6.70
CA ILE A 88 -8.07 -15.93 6.55
C ILE A 88 -7.88 -17.02 5.50
N GLU A 89 -8.88 -17.89 5.33
CA GLU A 89 -8.89 -18.97 4.33
C GLU A 89 -8.68 -18.49 2.89
N ASN A 90 -8.92 -17.21 2.60
CA ASN A 90 -8.70 -16.62 1.29
C ASN A 90 -7.23 -16.17 1.05
N TYR A 91 -6.37 -16.28 2.06
CA TYR A 91 -4.98 -15.85 2.03
C TYR A 91 -4.01 -17.02 2.24
N MET A 92 -4.17 -18.08 1.45
CA MET A 92 -3.37 -19.30 1.58
C MET A 92 -2.08 -19.28 0.75
N THR A 93 -1.81 -18.22 0.01
CA THR A 93 -0.68 -18.12 -0.91
C THR A 93 -0.09 -16.70 -0.94
N PRO A 94 1.24 -16.55 -1.05
CA PRO A 94 1.86 -15.24 -1.23
C PRO A 94 1.59 -14.62 -2.61
N VAL A 95 1.23 -15.46 -3.60
CA VAL A 95 0.86 -15.03 -4.95
C VAL A 95 -0.63 -14.75 -5.01
N MET A 96 -0.99 -13.50 -5.33
CA MET A 96 -2.37 -13.07 -5.35
C MET A 96 -3.01 -13.30 -6.72
N THR A 97 -4.16 -13.96 -6.71
CA THR A 97 -5.05 -14.11 -7.89
C THR A 97 -6.13 -13.04 -7.95
N ARG A 98 -6.28 -12.27 -6.87
CA ARG A 98 -7.19 -11.15 -6.74
C ARG A 98 -6.39 -9.86 -6.52
N GLY A 99 -6.86 -8.74 -7.08
CA GLY A 99 -6.29 -7.43 -6.87
C GLY A 99 -6.51 -6.89 -5.44
N PRO A 100 -5.89 -5.76 -5.11
CA PRO A 100 -6.10 -5.10 -3.83
C PRO A 100 -7.55 -4.61 -3.71
N SER A 101 -8.13 -4.71 -2.52
CA SER A 101 -9.47 -4.17 -2.24
C SER A 101 -9.43 -2.72 -1.77
N VAL A 102 -8.27 -2.24 -1.36
CA VAL A 102 -8.01 -0.86 -0.95
C VAL A 102 -6.84 -0.32 -1.76
N ILE A 103 -7.03 0.81 -2.42
CA ILE A 103 -5.95 1.55 -3.09
C ILE A 103 -5.84 2.93 -2.47
N VAL A 104 -4.62 3.28 -2.07
CA VAL A 104 -4.30 4.60 -1.52
C VAL A 104 -3.42 5.33 -2.53
N PHE A 105 -3.93 6.40 -3.10
CA PHE A 105 -3.17 7.25 -4.01
C PHE A 105 -2.41 8.34 -3.24
N ALA A 106 -1.09 8.29 -3.32
CA ALA A 106 -0.16 9.29 -2.83
C ALA A 106 0.77 9.77 -3.96
N ASN A 107 0.27 9.74 -5.19
CA ASN A 107 1.02 10.01 -6.41
C ASN A 107 0.95 11.48 -6.86
N ASP A 108 0.07 12.28 -6.29
CA ASP A 108 0.05 13.74 -6.47
C ASP A 108 0.63 14.44 -5.24
N MET A 109 1.74 15.15 -5.44
CA MET A 109 2.43 15.90 -4.40
C MET A 109 2.00 17.37 -4.35
N THR A 110 0.99 17.76 -5.14
CA THR A 110 0.51 19.14 -5.18
C THR A 110 -0.01 19.59 -3.81
N CYS A 111 0.44 20.73 -3.36
CA CYS A 111 -0.03 21.34 -2.13
C CYS A 111 0.06 22.87 -2.21
N ASN A 112 -1.09 23.52 -2.04
CA ASN A 112 -1.20 24.99 -2.04
C ASN A 112 -1.11 25.60 -0.64
N LEU A 113 -0.93 24.78 0.41
CA LEU A 113 -0.85 25.27 1.78
C LEU A 113 0.54 25.75 2.15
N HIS A 114 0.62 26.84 2.89
CA HIS A 114 1.80 27.38 3.52
C HIS A 114 1.84 26.99 5.00
N CYS A 115 2.11 25.71 5.27
CA CYS A 115 2.27 25.27 6.65
C CYS A 115 3.68 25.64 7.14
N TRP A 116 3.78 26.41 8.18
CA TRP A 116 5.05 26.88 8.76
C TRP A 116 6.02 25.74 9.12
N SER A 117 5.48 24.57 9.47
CA SER A 117 6.24 23.39 9.90
C SER A 117 6.58 22.44 8.75
N CYS A 118 6.00 22.62 7.56
CA CYS A 118 6.09 21.65 6.49
C CYS A 118 6.96 22.12 5.33
N ARG A 119 6.70 23.32 4.80
CA ARG A 119 7.40 23.82 3.61
C ARG A 119 7.28 25.33 3.47
N SER A 120 8.29 25.92 2.80
CA SER A 120 8.37 27.37 2.60
C SER A 120 7.61 27.86 1.36
N LYS A 121 7.26 26.98 0.43
CA LYS A 121 6.59 27.33 -0.83
C LYS A 121 5.55 26.27 -1.22
N PRO A 122 4.47 26.67 -1.92
CA PRO A 122 3.55 25.71 -2.53
C PRO A 122 4.29 24.78 -3.48
N ILE A 123 3.86 23.52 -3.52
CA ILE A 123 4.33 22.56 -4.50
C ILE A 123 3.23 22.42 -5.54
N ILE A 124 3.59 22.62 -6.80
CA ILE A 124 2.70 22.38 -7.95
C ILE A 124 3.31 21.25 -8.77
N GLU A 125 2.63 20.13 -8.80
CA GLU A 125 3.05 18.99 -9.63
C GLU A 125 2.77 19.31 -11.11
N LYS A 126 3.81 19.27 -11.92
CA LYS A 126 3.75 19.59 -13.35
C LYS A 126 3.32 18.42 -14.23
N ARG A 127 3.33 17.18 -13.66
CA ARG A 127 3.04 15.95 -14.39
C ARG A 127 1.61 15.46 -14.18
N GLN A 128 0.64 16.36 -14.08
CA GLN A 128 -0.75 15.99 -13.76
C GLN A 128 -1.37 15.04 -14.78
N GLU A 129 -1.04 15.20 -16.06
CA GLU A 129 -1.53 14.28 -17.10
C GLU A 129 -0.96 12.87 -16.93
N GLU A 130 0.34 12.74 -16.60
CA GLU A 130 0.95 11.43 -16.31
C GLU A 130 0.34 10.80 -15.06
N ILE A 131 0.12 11.60 -14.03
CA ILE A 131 -0.52 11.15 -12.77
C ILE A 131 -1.92 10.64 -13.06
N PHE A 132 -2.71 11.40 -13.81
CA PHE A 132 -4.07 11.02 -14.19
C PHE A 132 -4.09 9.71 -14.99
N LYS A 133 -3.21 9.60 -16.00
CA LYS A 133 -3.09 8.40 -16.82
C LYS A 133 -2.69 7.18 -15.96
N HIS A 134 -1.76 7.38 -15.04
CA HIS A 134 -1.31 6.32 -14.13
C HIS A 134 -2.43 5.90 -13.17
N THR A 135 -3.10 6.85 -12.54
CA THR A 135 -4.26 6.60 -11.66
C THR A 135 -5.34 5.82 -12.39
N LYS A 136 -5.69 6.26 -13.61
CA LYS A 136 -6.66 5.57 -14.45
C LYS A 136 -6.24 4.12 -14.75
N ASN A 137 -4.98 3.89 -15.10
CA ASN A 137 -4.47 2.54 -15.36
C ASN A 137 -4.58 1.63 -14.12
N VAL A 138 -4.29 2.15 -12.93
CA VAL A 138 -4.44 1.42 -11.67
C VAL A 138 -5.91 1.04 -11.44
N LEU A 139 -6.81 1.99 -11.61
CA LEU A 139 -8.25 1.76 -11.43
C LEU A 139 -8.79 0.76 -12.45
N ASP A 140 -8.45 0.93 -13.73
CA ASP A 140 -8.87 0.01 -14.80
C ASP A 140 -8.34 -1.41 -14.58
N THR A 141 -7.12 -1.55 -14.04
CA THR A 141 -6.51 -2.87 -13.80
C THR A 141 -7.19 -3.62 -12.66
N PHE A 142 -7.61 -2.93 -11.62
CA PHE A 142 -8.08 -3.55 -10.38
C PHE A 142 -9.57 -3.27 -10.06
N HIS A 143 -10.34 -2.72 -11.01
CA HIS A 143 -11.72 -2.26 -10.79
C HIS A 143 -12.63 -3.32 -10.14
N ASP A 144 -12.48 -4.60 -10.51
CA ASP A 144 -13.31 -5.69 -9.98
C ASP A 144 -13.02 -6.03 -8.51
N SER A 145 -11.85 -5.64 -8.01
CA SER A 145 -11.42 -5.98 -6.65
C SER A 145 -11.50 -4.79 -5.67
N ILE A 146 -11.55 -3.56 -6.18
CA ILE A 146 -11.54 -2.35 -5.36
C ILE A 146 -12.87 -2.21 -4.61
N LYS A 147 -12.78 -2.05 -3.29
CA LYS A 147 -13.92 -1.70 -2.42
C LYS A 147 -13.83 -0.29 -1.88
N PHE A 148 -12.59 0.22 -1.73
CA PHE A 148 -12.30 1.54 -1.18
C PHE A 148 -11.10 2.18 -1.92
N ILE A 149 -11.17 3.48 -2.08
CA ILE A 149 -10.14 4.32 -2.71
C ILE A 149 -9.74 5.41 -1.73
#